data_26f77a986ed89b07917720a90d2efaae
#
_entry.id   26f77a986ed89b07917720a90d2efaae
#
_cell.length_a   1.000
_cell.length_b   1.000
_cell.length_c   1.000
_cell.angle_alpha   90.00
_cell.angle_beta   90.00
_cell.angle_gamma   90.00
#
_symmetry.space_group_name_H-M   'P 1'
#
loop_
_entity.id
_entity.type
_entity.pdbx_description
1 polymer ?
#
loop_
_entity_poly.entity_id
_entity_poly.type
_entity_poly.pdbx_seq_one_letter_code
_entity_poly.pdbx_strand_id
1 'polypeptide(L)'
;MFRKFILITLGVALALSACANPQSTNEAGELTHIRLPMGYIPNIQFTPFYVAVEKGYFRDAGIDLEFDYKFETDGVALVGAGELPFAVVSGEQVLLARAQGLPVVYVAAWYQQYPVSVVAKSELGVLIPQDLKGRKIGLPGLFGANYVGLRALLFEAEMSEGDVTLDSIGFNQVELVASGAQDIVVGYTANEPIQLRAQGIAVTEIRVADYVQLASNGILASEKVISENPELVRAFIGAFIKGLSDTIANPDEAFSMSASVIPNFSELDADVQKQVLETSIEQWKTERPGYSDPQAWENMRDVLLGMGLISAEMDLNKAFTNEFIP
;
A
#
# COMPACT_ATOMS: atom_id res chain seq x y z
N MET A 1 77.95 -44.79 39.80
CA MET A 1 77.51 -45.21 41.19
C MET A 1 76.20 -44.49 41.50
N PHE A 2 75.25 -45.24 42.06
CA PHE A 2 73.96 -44.90 42.62
C PHE A 2 72.79 -44.68 41.66
N ARG A 3 72.04 -45.74 41.47
CA ARG A 3 70.62 -45.87 41.12
C ARG A 3 69.73 -45.11 42.15
N LYS A 4 68.74 -44.44 41.71
CA LYS A 4 67.52 -44.26 42.52
C LYS A 4 66.25 -44.43 41.65
N PHE A 5 65.47 -45.42 42.09
CA PHE A 5 64.12 -45.72 41.63
C PHE A 5 63.16 -44.57 41.99
N ILE A 6 62.25 -44.22 41.06
CA ILE A 6 61.07 -43.47 41.40
C ILE A 6 59.87 -44.26 40.93
N LEU A 7 58.96 -44.54 41.85
CA LEU A 7 57.68 -45.23 41.69
C LEU A 7 56.73 -44.41 40.78
N ILE A 8 56.04 -45.15 39.91
CA ILE A 8 54.91 -44.66 39.13
C ILE A 8 53.66 -44.92 39.98
N THR A 9 52.97 -43.86 40.41
CA THR A 9 51.61 -43.93 40.95
C THR A 9 50.60 -43.58 39.83
N LEU A 10 49.82 -44.60 39.46
CA LEU A 10 48.74 -44.53 38.45
C LEU A 10 47.49 -43.94 39.12
N GLY A 11 47.20 -42.70 38.79
CA GLY A 11 45.95 -42.03 39.20
C GLY A 11 44.88 -42.18 38.10
N VAL A 12 43.88 -43.01 38.42
CA VAL A 12 42.65 -43.12 37.55
C VAL A 12 41.76 -41.89 37.78
N ALA A 13 41.72 -41.01 36.81
CA ALA A 13 40.75 -39.92 36.78
C ALA A 13 39.48 -40.39 36.04
N LEU A 14 38.36 -40.57 36.77
CA LEU A 14 37.03 -40.75 36.21
C LEU A 14 36.61 -39.44 35.53
N ALA A 15 36.51 -39.46 34.23
CA ALA A 15 35.87 -38.40 33.44
C ALA A 15 34.34 -38.56 33.53
N LEU A 16 33.70 -37.75 34.34
CA LEU A 16 32.24 -37.51 34.30
C LEU A 16 31.95 -36.68 33.03
N SER A 17 31.51 -37.35 31.96
CA SER A 17 30.96 -36.70 30.77
C SER A 17 29.57 -36.15 31.13
N ALA A 18 29.52 -34.88 31.51
CA ALA A 18 28.26 -34.14 31.54
C ALA A 18 27.78 -33.94 30.09
N CYS A 19 26.70 -34.62 29.72
CA CYS A 19 25.95 -34.29 28.52
C CYS A 19 25.37 -32.86 28.66
N ALA A 20 26.10 -31.87 28.23
CA ALA A 20 25.54 -30.55 27.96
C ALA A 20 24.72 -30.67 26.69
N ASN A 21 23.40 -30.63 26.86
CA ASN A 21 22.48 -30.41 25.76
C ASN A 21 22.85 -29.05 25.11
N PRO A 22 23.15 -28.96 23.84
CA PRO A 22 23.28 -27.67 23.21
C PRO A 22 21.88 -27.03 23.22
N GLN A 23 21.65 -26.09 24.14
CA GLN A 23 20.61 -25.10 23.94
C GLN A 23 20.95 -24.44 22.63
N SER A 24 20.10 -24.66 21.62
CA SER A 24 20.08 -23.87 20.42
C SER A 24 19.76 -22.41 20.84
N THR A 25 20.81 -21.63 21.03
CA THR A 25 20.70 -20.19 20.95
C THR A 25 20.24 -19.94 19.52
N ASN A 26 18.96 -19.56 19.34
CA ASN A 26 18.55 -18.86 18.14
C ASN A 26 19.45 -17.61 18.10
N GLU A 27 20.51 -17.65 17.32
CA GLU A 27 21.12 -16.44 16.80
C GLU A 27 20.00 -15.78 16.00
N ALA A 28 19.48 -14.67 16.49
CA ALA A 28 18.60 -13.82 15.73
C ALA A 28 19.37 -13.45 14.48
N GLY A 29 19.00 -14.06 13.33
CA GLY A 29 19.62 -13.78 12.05
C GLY A 29 19.55 -12.28 11.78
N GLU A 30 20.54 -11.76 11.10
CA GLU A 30 20.56 -10.35 10.69
C GLU A 30 19.28 -10.06 9.89
N LEU A 31 18.49 -9.06 10.33
CA LEU A 31 17.25 -8.69 9.66
C LEU A 31 17.56 -8.06 8.30
N THR A 32 16.79 -8.40 7.28
CA THR A 32 16.87 -7.74 5.98
C THR A 32 16.21 -6.36 6.10
N HIS A 33 17.00 -5.29 5.99
CA HIS A 33 16.47 -3.93 5.99
C HIS A 33 15.76 -3.63 4.67
N ILE A 34 14.49 -3.18 4.75
CA ILE A 34 13.67 -2.83 3.59
C ILE A 34 13.09 -1.44 3.79
N ARG A 35 13.48 -0.51 2.91
CA ARG A 35 12.82 0.78 2.78
C ARG A 35 11.63 0.63 1.83
N LEU A 36 10.42 0.89 2.32
CA LEU A 36 9.14 0.73 1.61
C LEU A 36 8.55 2.08 1.23
N PRO A 37 8.57 2.46 -0.06
CA PRO A 37 7.80 3.60 -0.55
C PRO A 37 6.30 3.38 -0.36
N MET A 38 5.64 4.36 0.30
CA MET A 38 4.23 4.26 0.72
C MET A 38 3.25 4.95 -0.25
N GLY A 39 3.74 5.77 -1.17
CA GLY A 39 2.91 6.42 -2.19
C GLY A 39 2.11 7.64 -1.71
N TYR A 40 2.16 7.98 -0.41
CA TYR A 40 1.41 9.09 0.18
C TYR A 40 2.13 9.64 1.41
N ILE A 41 1.53 10.63 2.09
CA ILE A 41 1.97 11.13 3.40
C ILE A 41 1.55 10.17 4.53
N PRO A 42 2.18 10.22 5.74
CA PRO A 42 1.74 9.43 6.89
C PRO A 42 0.24 9.59 7.15
N ASN A 43 -0.49 8.48 7.19
CA ASN A 43 -1.94 8.49 7.29
C ASN A 43 -2.46 7.23 8.00
N ILE A 44 -3.62 7.34 8.67
CA ILE A 44 -4.28 6.23 9.37
C ILE A 44 -4.66 5.08 8.41
N GLN A 45 -4.79 5.35 7.11
CA GLN A 45 -5.06 4.31 6.11
C GLN A 45 -3.91 3.29 5.98
N PHE A 46 -2.69 3.60 6.41
CA PHE A 46 -1.56 2.66 6.44
C PHE A 46 -1.55 1.74 7.67
N THR A 47 -2.58 1.76 8.49
CA THR A 47 -2.72 0.94 9.70
C THR A 47 -2.32 -0.52 9.53
N PRO A 48 -2.65 -1.26 8.45
CA PRO A 48 -2.20 -2.64 8.28
C PRO A 48 -0.67 -2.82 8.35
N PHE A 49 0.08 -1.88 7.80
CA PHE A 49 1.54 -1.89 7.86
C PHE A 49 2.06 -1.51 9.24
N TYR A 50 1.45 -0.52 9.89
CA TYR A 50 1.82 -0.11 11.25
C TYR A 50 1.59 -1.25 12.25
N VAL A 51 0.44 -1.90 12.20
CA VAL A 51 0.11 -3.08 13.01
C VAL A 51 1.11 -4.21 12.76
N ALA A 52 1.46 -4.47 11.50
CA ALA A 52 2.42 -5.53 11.17
C ALA A 52 3.82 -5.25 11.72
N VAL A 53 4.25 -3.98 11.78
CA VAL A 53 5.51 -3.57 12.40
C VAL A 53 5.42 -3.66 13.92
N GLU A 54 4.40 -3.06 14.54
CA GLU A 54 4.23 -2.99 16.00
C GLU A 54 4.03 -4.36 16.62
N LYS A 55 3.29 -5.27 15.99
CA LYS A 55 3.13 -6.67 16.42
C LYS A 55 4.32 -7.56 16.08
N GLY A 56 5.34 -7.01 15.42
CA GLY A 56 6.58 -7.72 15.09
C GLY A 56 6.47 -8.70 13.93
N TYR A 57 5.40 -8.72 13.13
CA TYR A 57 5.21 -9.67 12.03
C TYR A 57 6.29 -9.56 10.96
N PHE A 58 6.75 -8.35 10.63
CA PHE A 58 7.89 -8.17 9.74
C PHE A 58 9.20 -8.67 10.37
N ARG A 59 9.42 -8.39 11.66
CA ARG A 59 10.62 -8.87 12.37
C ARG A 59 10.65 -10.39 12.44
N ASP A 60 9.53 -11.03 12.74
CA ASP A 60 9.40 -12.50 12.78
C ASP A 60 9.61 -13.12 11.39
N ALA A 61 9.36 -12.35 10.33
CA ALA A 61 9.64 -12.69 8.95
C ALA A 61 11.09 -12.38 8.53
N GLY A 62 11.95 -11.93 9.45
CA GLY A 62 13.35 -11.59 9.18
C GLY A 62 13.51 -10.22 8.49
N ILE A 63 12.55 -9.33 8.61
CA ILE A 63 12.50 -8.02 7.93
C ILE A 63 12.54 -6.89 8.96
N ASP A 64 13.42 -5.91 8.75
CA ASP A 64 13.42 -4.60 9.37
C ASP A 64 12.84 -3.58 8.36
N LEU A 65 11.63 -3.09 8.64
CA LEU A 65 10.86 -2.28 7.69
C LEU A 65 10.95 -0.79 8.05
N GLU A 66 11.37 0.03 7.08
CA GLU A 66 11.37 1.50 7.12
C GLU A 66 10.35 2.07 6.13
N PHE A 67 9.46 2.97 6.58
CA PHE A 67 8.50 3.65 5.72
C PHE A 67 9.10 4.88 5.05
N ASP A 68 8.93 4.99 3.72
CA ASP A 68 9.38 6.13 2.90
C ASP A 68 8.16 6.82 2.25
N TYR A 69 7.79 8.00 2.75
CA TYR A 69 6.58 8.71 2.33
C TYR A 69 6.87 9.66 1.16
N LYS A 70 6.56 9.22 -0.06
CA LYS A 70 6.74 9.93 -1.33
C LYS A 70 5.59 9.64 -2.28
N PHE A 71 5.66 10.15 -3.51
CA PHE A 71 4.71 9.77 -4.56
C PHE A 71 4.94 8.33 -5.02
N GLU A 72 3.85 7.66 -5.46
CA GLU A 72 3.92 6.27 -5.98
C GLU A 72 4.92 6.13 -7.13
N THR A 73 4.98 7.11 -8.02
CA THR A 73 5.90 7.13 -9.18
C THR A 73 7.36 7.01 -8.78
N ASP A 74 7.77 7.59 -7.64
CA ASP A 74 9.14 7.48 -7.14
C ASP A 74 9.42 6.03 -6.69
N GLY A 75 8.48 5.40 -5.99
CA GLY A 75 8.57 4.00 -5.58
C GLY A 75 8.63 3.05 -6.77
N VAL A 76 7.76 3.25 -7.76
CA VAL A 76 7.74 2.47 -9.01
C VAL A 76 9.08 2.54 -9.74
N ALA A 77 9.66 3.74 -9.86
CA ALA A 77 10.95 3.93 -10.52
C ALA A 77 12.08 3.17 -9.80
N LEU A 78 12.15 3.25 -8.46
CA LEU A 78 13.16 2.57 -7.65
C LEU A 78 13.03 1.03 -7.71
N VAL A 79 11.79 0.52 -7.67
CA VAL A 79 11.53 -0.93 -7.80
C VAL A 79 11.85 -1.39 -9.22
N GLY A 80 11.44 -0.63 -10.24
CA GLY A 80 11.73 -0.94 -11.63
C GLY A 80 13.22 -0.91 -11.97
N ALA A 81 14.01 -0.06 -11.31
CA ALA A 81 15.47 -0.03 -11.41
C ALA A 81 16.15 -1.18 -10.62
N GLY A 82 15.39 -1.93 -9.80
CA GLY A 82 15.92 -2.98 -8.93
C GLY A 82 16.71 -2.45 -7.72
N GLU A 83 16.53 -1.17 -7.37
CA GLU A 83 17.14 -0.54 -6.20
C GLU A 83 16.36 -0.88 -4.90
N LEU A 84 15.05 -1.01 -4.99
CA LEU A 84 14.19 -1.46 -3.89
C LEU A 84 13.42 -2.73 -4.29
N PRO A 85 13.15 -3.64 -3.33
CA PRO A 85 12.42 -4.86 -3.62
C PRO A 85 10.91 -4.63 -3.77
N PHE A 86 10.34 -3.71 -2.99
CA PHE A 86 8.89 -3.48 -2.90
C PHE A 86 8.53 -2.01 -2.87
N ALA A 87 7.27 -1.71 -3.25
CA ALA A 87 6.60 -0.43 -3.02
C ALA A 87 5.09 -0.64 -2.84
N VAL A 88 4.42 0.30 -2.18
CA VAL A 88 2.96 0.40 -2.16
C VAL A 88 2.53 1.27 -3.34
N VAL A 89 1.68 0.74 -4.20
CA VAL A 89 1.24 1.42 -5.42
C VAL A 89 -0.20 1.06 -5.78
N SER A 90 -0.83 1.85 -6.62
CA SER A 90 -2.08 1.54 -7.29
C SER A 90 -1.86 0.70 -8.56
N GLY A 91 -2.89 -0.06 -9.00
CA GLY A 91 -2.75 -1.04 -10.08
C GLY A 91 -2.38 -0.43 -11.43
N GLU A 92 -2.88 0.77 -11.76
CA GLU A 92 -2.53 1.46 -13.00
C GLU A 92 -1.05 1.77 -13.11
N GLN A 93 -0.36 2.05 -11.98
CA GLN A 93 1.08 2.32 -11.98
C GLN A 93 1.87 1.12 -12.48
N VAL A 94 1.39 -0.09 -12.19
CA VAL A 94 2.04 -1.32 -12.69
C VAL A 94 1.94 -1.43 -14.19
N LEU A 95 0.74 -1.21 -14.76
CA LEU A 95 0.55 -1.30 -16.22
C LEU A 95 1.30 -0.19 -16.96
N LEU A 96 1.30 1.04 -16.42
CA LEU A 96 2.04 2.17 -16.99
C LEU A 96 3.56 1.92 -16.95
N ALA A 97 4.07 1.39 -15.84
CA ALA A 97 5.49 1.04 -15.71
C ALA A 97 5.89 -0.08 -16.67
N ARG A 98 5.07 -1.12 -16.79
CA ARG A 98 5.34 -2.22 -17.74
C ARG A 98 5.25 -1.75 -19.19
N ALA A 99 4.35 -0.84 -19.53
CA ALA A 99 4.30 -0.22 -20.86
C ALA A 99 5.59 0.55 -21.21
N GLN A 100 6.32 1.02 -20.21
CA GLN A 100 7.63 1.65 -20.33
C GLN A 100 8.79 0.64 -20.24
N GLY A 101 8.51 -0.65 -20.12
CA GLY A 101 9.51 -1.72 -20.07
C GLY A 101 10.12 -1.96 -18.68
N LEU A 102 9.55 -1.37 -17.62
CA LEU A 102 10.04 -1.62 -16.26
C LEU A 102 9.65 -3.02 -15.77
N PRO A 103 10.60 -3.80 -15.19
CA PRO A 103 10.37 -5.17 -14.75
C PRO A 103 9.74 -5.24 -13.36
N VAL A 104 8.46 -4.90 -13.27
CA VAL A 104 7.70 -4.83 -12.02
C VAL A 104 6.45 -5.71 -12.06
N VAL A 105 6.05 -6.29 -10.92
CA VAL A 105 4.90 -7.18 -10.79
C VAL A 105 4.12 -6.83 -9.53
N TYR A 106 2.80 -6.74 -9.62
CA TYR A 106 1.92 -6.60 -8.48
C TYR A 106 1.72 -7.96 -7.80
N VAL A 107 1.96 -8.06 -6.50
CA VAL A 107 2.05 -9.34 -5.79
C VAL A 107 1.04 -9.53 -4.66
N ALA A 108 0.34 -8.48 -4.26
CA ALA A 108 -0.77 -8.57 -3.30
C ALA A 108 -1.68 -7.35 -3.36
N ALA A 109 -3.01 -7.56 -3.33
CA ALA A 109 -3.99 -6.49 -3.20
C ALA A 109 -4.14 -6.06 -1.74
N TRP A 110 -4.26 -4.76 -1.52
CA TRP A 110 -4.63 -4.18 -0.25
C TRP A 110 -6.10 -3.75 -0.25
N TYR A 111 -6.46 -2.87 -1.19
CA TYR A 111 -7.85 -2.47 -1.43
C TYR A 111 -8.54 -3.46 -2.38
N GLN A 112 -9.80 -3.77 -2.08
CA GLN A 112 -10.63 -4.65 -2.92
C GLN A 112 -11.50 -3.87 -3.91
N GLN A 113 -11.67 -2.56 -3.67
CA GLN A 113 -12.35 -1.63 -4.56
C GLN A 113 -11.41 -0.46 -4.87
N TYR A 114 -11.55 0.14 -6.05
CA TYR A 114 -10.76 1.31 -6.40
C TYR A 114 -11.16 2.48 -5.51
N PRO A 115 -10.26 3.02 -4.67
CA PRO A 115 -10.67 3.86 -3.52
C PRO A 115 -10.93 5.32 -3.86
N VAL A 116 -10.86 5.69 -5.14
CA VAL A 116 -10.91 7.09 -5.59
C VAL A 116 -12.35 7.57 -5.78
N SER A 117 -12.62 8.80 -5.39
CA SER A 117 -13.85 9.53 -5.69
C SER A 117 -13.56 10.96 -6.11
N VAL A 118 -14.47 11.52 -6.93
CA VAL A 118 -14.60 12.96 -7.10
C VAL A 118 -15.49 13.47 -5.96
N VAL A 119 -14.98 14.46 -5.24
CA VAL A 119 -15.64 15.07 -4.07
C VAL A 119 -15.98 16.52 -4.42
N ALA A 120 -17.25 16.86 -4.41
CA ALA A 120 -17.75 18.20 -4.77
C ALA A 120 -18.55 18.80 -3.65
N LYS A 121 -18.49 20.14 -3.43
CA LYS A 121 -19.42 20.81 -2.53
C LYS A 121 -20.85 20.53 -2.97
N SER A 122 -21.72 20.15 -2.03
CA SER A 122 -23.10 19.70 -2.32
C SER A 122 -23.94 20.76 -3.04
N GLU A 123 -23.66 22.03 -2.78
CA GLU A 123 -24.35 23.17 -3.43
C GLU A 123 -24.17 23.24 -4.96
N LEU A 124 -23.15 22.56 -5.49
CA LEU A 124 -22.88 22.53 -6.93
C LEU A 124 -23.77 21.54 -7.69
N GLY A 125 -24.47 20.63 -6.97
CA GLY A 125 -25.34 19.63 -7.57
C GLY A 125 -24.62 18.62 -8.47
N VAL A 126 -23.33 18.35 -8.21
CA VAL A 126 -22.52 17.35 -8.96
C VAL A 126 -22.82 15.98 -8.38
N LEU A 127 -23.50 15.12 -9.13
CA LEU A 127 -23.99 13.82 -8.68
C LEU A 127 -23.55 12.65 -9.57
N ILE A 128 -23.28 12.94 -10.86
CA ILE A 128 -22.86 11.95 -11.85
C ILE A 128 -21.65 12.50 -12.64
N PRO A 129 -20.85 11.65 -13.30
CA PRO A 129 -19.67 12.11 -14.03
C PRO A 129 -19.93 13.18 -15.09
N GLN A 130 -21.10 13.18 -15.75
CA GLN A 130 -21.48 14.17 -16.74
C GLN A 130 -21.58 15.60 -16.18
N ASP A 131 -21.87 15.75 -14.88
CA ASP A 131 -21.97 17.05 -14.19
C ASP A 131 -20.59 17.72 -14.03
N LEU A 132 -19.50 16.99 -14.31
CA LEU A 132 -18.13 17.50 -14.28
C LEU A 132 -17.79 18.36 -15.50
N LYS A 133 -18.62 18.35 -16.56
CA LYS A 133 -18.33 19.09 -17.79
C LYS A 133 -18.17 20.59 -17.52
N GLY A 134 -17.04 21.15 -17.98
CA GLY A 134 -16.68 22.55 -17.80
C GLY A 134 -16.24 22.91 -16.37
N ARG A 135 -16.14 21.95 -15.46
CA ARG A 135 -15.71 22.19 -14.08
C ARG A 135 -14.19 22.23 -13.94
N LYS A 136 -13.74 22.98 -12.92
CA LYS A 136 -12.36 22.96 -12.44
C LYS A 136 -12.25 21.94 -11.33
N ILE A 137 -11.28 21.01 -11.43
CA ILE A 137 -11.11 19.88 -10.53
C ILE A 137 -9.67 19.86 -10.02
N GLY A 138 -9.51 19.94 -8.69
CA GLY A 138 -8.23 19.82 -8.03
C GLY A 138 -7.86 18.35 -7.78
N LEU A 139 -6.59 17.98 -8.00
CA LEU A 139 -6.06 16.64 -7.71
C LEU A 139 -4.57 16.73 -7.36
N PRO A 140 -3.99 15.72 -6.69
CA PRO A 140 -2.59 15.79 -6.25
C PRO A 140 -1.59 16.06 -7.37
N GLY A 141 -1.83 15.48 -8.55
CA GLY A 141 -1.02 15.66 -9.75
C GLY A 141 -1.68 14.98 -10.95
N LEU A 142 -1.14 15.19 -12.14
CA LEU A 142 -1.63 14.57 -13.39
C LEU A 142 -1.03 13.15 -13.56
N PHE A 143 -1.02 12.40 -12.49
CA PHE A 143 -0.51 11.01 -12.38
C PHE A 143 -1.13 10.32 -11.16
N GLY A 144 -0.92 9.01 -11.03
CA GLY A 144 -1.38 8.21 -9.90
C GLY A 144 -2.88 7.94 -9.89
N ALA A 145 -3.34 7.25 -8.83
CA ALA A 145 -4.70 6.77 -8.71
C ALA A 145 -5.78 7.84 -8.89
N ASN A 146 -5.57 9.03 -8.32
CA ASN A 146 -6.55 10.13 -8.41
C ASN A 146 -6.75 10.59 -9.86
N TYR A 147 -5.66 10.74 -10.61
CA TYR A 147 -5.73 11.15 -12.01
C TYR A 147 -6.36 10.06 -12.88
N VAL A 148 -5.89 8.81 -12.77
CA VAL A 148 -6.42 7.71 -13.57
C VAL A 148 -7.87 7.41 -13.22
N GLY A 149 -8.24 7.48 -11.93
CA GLY A 149 -9.64 7.32 -11.50
C GLY A 149 -10.57 8.40 -12.07
N LEU A 150 -10.15 9.66 -12.05
CA LEU A 150 -10.91 10.74 -12.69
C LEU A 150 -11.04 10.49 -14.20
N ARG A 151 -9.94 10.14 -14.87
CA ARG A 151 -9.94 9.86 -16.32
C ARG A 151 -10.86 8.69 -16.66
N ALA A 152 -10.91 7.65 -15.81
CA ALA A 152 -11.83 6.53 -15.97
C ALA A 152 -13.30 6.97 -15.86
N LEU A 153 -13.64 7.81 -14.89
CA LEU A 153 -15.00 8.38 -14.77
C LEU A 153 -15.37 9.23 -16.01
N LEU A 154 -14.44 10.04 -16.51
CA LEU A 154 -14.68 10.82 -17.72
C LEU A 154 -14.91 9.91 -18.93
N PHE A 155 -14.10 8.85 -19.06
CA PHE A 155 -14.22 7.88 -20.14
C PHE A 155 -15.58 7.15 -20.12
N GLU A 156 -16.02 6.68 -18.94
CA GLU A 156 -17.35 6.06 -18.77
C GLU A 156 -18.51 7.04 -19.06
N ALA A 157 -18.27 8.33 -18.90
CA ALA A 157 -19.22 9.39 -19.23
C ALA A 157 -19.18 9.86 -20.69
N GLU A 158 -18.39 9.18 -21.55
CA GLU A 158 -18.11 9.60 -22.94
C GLU A 158 -17.50 11.01 -23.02
N MET A 159 -16.74 11.40 -22.01
CA MET A 159 -16.04 12.67 -21.88
C MET A 159 -14.53 12.49 -22.01
N SER A 160 -13.85 13.57 -22.32
CA SER A 160 -12.38 13.64 -22.38
C SER A 160 -11.83 14.58 -21.31
N GLU A 161 -10.52 14.55 -21.10
CA GLU A 161 -9.83 15.51 -20.22
C GLU A 161 -10.06 16.98 -20.67
N GLY A 162 -10.22 17.21 -21.98
CA GLY A 162 -10.52 18.53 -22.53
C GLY A 162 -11.90 19.10 -22.14
N ASP A 163 -12.80 18.26 -21.58
CA ASP A 163 -14.12 18.71 -21.09
C ASP A 163 -14.08 19.27 -19.66
N VAL A 164 -12.94 19.21 -18.98
CA VAL A 164 -12.72 19.70 -17.61
C VAL A 164 -11.44 20.54 -17.54
N THR A 165 -11.24 21.28 -16.45
CA THR A 165 -9.98 21.96 -16.17
C THR A 165 -9.32 21.29 -14.96
N LEU A 166 -8.10 20.76 -15.13
CA LEU A 166 -7.36 20.08 -14.07
C LEU A 166 -6.37 21.03 -13.40
N ASP A 167 -6.32 20.96 -12.07
CA ASP A 167 -5.46 21.80 -11.23
C ASP A 167 -4.62 20.89 -10.32
N SER A 168 -3.29 20.89 -10.51
CA SER A 168 -2.36 20.13 -9.66
C SER A 168 -2.15 20.87 -8.36
N ILE A 169 -2.70 20.34 -7.26
CA ILE A 169 -2.77 21.01 -5.95
C ILE A 169 -1.96 20.32 -4.85
N GLY A 170 -1.17 19.27 -5.18
CA GLY A 170 -0.53 18.43 -4.17
C GLY A 170 -1.56 17.74 -3.27
N PHE A 171 -1.14 17.33 -2.08
CA PHE A 171 -2.01 16.67 -1.08
C PHE A 171 -2.74 17.70 -0.19
N ASN A 172 -3.29 18.77 -0.79
CA ASN A 172 -3.95 19.88 -0.08
C ASN A 172 -5.46 19.94 -0.36
N GLN A 173 -6.08 18.84 -0.75
CA GLN A 173 -7.49 18.78 -1.17
C GLN A 173 -8.43 19.35 -0.11
N VAL A 174 -8.29 18.90 1.15
CA VAL A 174 -9.16 19.30 2.26
C VAL A 174 -9.03 20.79 2.56
N GLU A 175 -7.81 21.29 2.68
CA GLU A 175 -7.52 22.70 2.98
C GLU A 175 -8.03 23.64 1.87
N LEU A 176 -7.88 23.25 0.60
CA LEU A 176 -8.30 24.09 -0.51
C LEU A 176 -9.81 24.10 -0.69
N VAL A 177 -10.52 22.99 -0.40
CA VAL A 177 -11.98 23.01 -0.37
C VAL A 177 -12.50 23.80 0.83
N ALA A 178 -11.87 23.65 2.01
CA ALA A 178 -12.26 24.39 3.21
C ALA A 178 -12.06 25.89 3.08
N SER A 179 -10.97 26.32 2.44
CA SER A 179 -10.71 27.74 2.17
C SER A 179 -11.52 28.33 1.02
N GLY A 180 -12.22 27.51 0.23
CA GLY A 180 -12.95 27.94 -0.97
C GLY A 180 -12.07 28.18 -2.19
N ALA A 181 -10.81 27.78 -2.18
CA ALA A 181 -9.90 27.87 -3.33
C ALA A 181 -10.19 26.78 -4.38
N GLN A 182 -10.80 25.66 -3.96
CA GLN A 182 -11.33 24.59 -4.79
C GLN A 182 -12.77 24.27 -4.34
N ASP A 183 -13.61 23.88 -5.29
CA ASP A 183 -14.98 23.44 -5.02
C ASP A 183 -15.17 21.96 -5.34
N ILE A 184 -14.31 21.39 -6.18
CA ILE A 184 -14.29 20.00 -6.59
C ILE A 184 -12.85 19.49 -6.52
N VAL A 185 -12.66 18.35 -5.86
CA VAL A 185 -11.35 17.69 -5.77
C VAL A 185 -11.48 16.19 -6.04
N VAL A 186 -10.38 15.56 -6.36
CA VAL A 186 -10.26 14.09 -6.39
C VAL A 186 -9.51 13.63 -5.16
N GLY A 187 -10.06 12.66 -4.48
CA GLY A 187 -9.47 12.09 -3.27
C GLY A 187 -9.89 10.65 -3.05
N TYR A 188 -9.55 10.11 -1.89
CA TYR A 188 -9.94 8.76 -1.51
C TYR A 188 -11.28 8.80 -0.75
N THR A 189 -12.22 7.94 -1.15
CA THR A 189 -13.56 7.80 -0.56
C THR A 189 -13.53 7.70 0.97
N ALA A 190 -12.52 7.05 1.52
CA ALA A 190 -12.36 6.88 2.96
C ALA A 190 -11.53 7.99 3.64
N ASN A 191 -11.22 9.09 2.99
CA ASN A 191 -10.36 10.13 3.56
C ASN A 191 -10.94 11.55 3.41
N GLU A 192 -10.79 12.18 2.25
CA GLU A 192 -11.13 13.59 2.05
C GLU A 192 -12.61 13.92 2.33
N PRO A 193 -13.61 13.12 1.89
CA PRO A 193 -15.01 13.41 2.17
C PRO A 193 -15.33 13.40 3.67
N ILE A 194 -14.70 12.52 4.44
CA ILE A 194 -14.89 12.39 5.88
C ILE A 194 -14.34 13.62 6.57
N GLN A 195 -13.13 14.03 6.24
CA GLN A 195 -12.48 15.21 6.81
C GLN A 195 -13.25 16.51 6.50
N LEU A 196 -13.78 16.64 5.28
CA LEU A 196 -14.58 17.82 4.89
C LEU A 196 -15.88 17.89 5.65
N ARG A 197 -16.60 16.75 5.79
CA ARG A 197 -17.85 16.69 6.56
C ARG A 197 -17.62 16.98 8.04
N ALA A 198 -16.51 16.54 8.60
CA ALA A 198 -16.13 16.85 9.98
C ALA A 198 -15.92 18.36 10.21
N GLN A 199 -15.47 19.08 9.17
CA GLN A 199 -15.37 20.56 9.18
C GLN A 199 -16.69 21.26 8.87
N GLY A 200 -17.83 20.53 8.77
CA GLY A 200 -19.14 21.08 8.48
C GLY A 200 -19.39 21.40 7.01
N ILE A 201 -18.51 20.94 6.10
CA ILE A 201 -18.64 21.16 4.66
C ILE A 201 -19.45 20.00 4.06
N ALA A 202 -20.64 20.31 3.56
CA ALA A 202 -21.48 19.32 2.89
C ALA A 202 -20.89 18.99 1.51
N VAL A 203 -20.60 17.71 1.27
CA VAL A 203 -20.04 17.23 -0.01
C VAL A 203 -20.83 16.05 -0.56
N THR A 204 -20.89 15.98 -1.89
CA THR A 204 -21.30 14.83 -2.69
C THR A 204 -20.08 14.08 -3.20
N GLU A 205 -20.26 12.80 -3.51
CA GLU A 205 -19.20 11.91 -4.00
C GLU A 205 -19.63 11.19 -5.27
N ILE A 206 -18.73 11.11 -6.25
CA ILE A 206 -18.83 10.21 -7.38
C ILE A 206 -17.69 9.20 -7.25
N ARG A 207 -18.00 7.98 -6.79
CA ARG A 207 -17.00 6.94 -6.58
C ARG A 207 -16.67 6.23 -7.88
N VAL A 208 -15.38 6.05 -8.20
CA VAL A 208 -14.95 5.32 -9.38
C VAL A 208 -15.48 3.89 -9.39
N ALA A 209 -15.44 3.23 -8.23
CA ALA A 209 -15.88 1.85 -8.08
C ALA A 209 -17.37 1.61 -8.37
N ASP A 210 -18.22 2.66 -8.36
CA ASP A 210 -19.63 2.56 -8.72
C ASP A 210 -19.84 2.49 -10.24
N TYR A 211 -18.82 2.81 -11.04
CA TYR A 211 -18.86 2.84 -12.51
C TYR A 211 -17.99 1.77 -13.15
N VAL A 212 -16.79 1.56 -12.63
CA VAL A 212 -15.85 0.59 -13.17
C VAL A 212 -15.01 -0.06 -12.06
N GLN A 213 -14.85 -1.38 -12.12
CA GLN A 213 -13.97 -2.11 -11.21
C GLN A 213 -12.55 -2.10 -11.78
N LEU A 214 -11.61 -1.49 -11.08
CA LEU A 214 -10.22 -1.36 -11.48
C LEU A 214 -9.29 -2.02 -10.46
N ALA A 215 -8.11 -2.47 -10.92
CA ALA A 215 -7.05 -2.94 -10.03
C ALA A 215 -6.61 -1.81 -9.09
N SER A 216 -6.66 -2.07 -7.80
CA SER A 216 -6.53 -1.06 -6.76
C SER A 216 -5.15 -1.03 -6.11
N ASN A 217 -5.02 -0.33 -4.96
CA ASN A 217 -3.76 -0.23 -4.24
C ASN A 217 -3.33 -1.58 -3.64
N GLY A 218 -2.02 -1.82 -3.68
CA GLY A 218 -1.40 -3.04 -3.16
C GLY A 218 0.11 -2.98 -3.20
N ILE A 219 0.73 -4.13 -3.27
CA ILE A 219 2.18 -4.30 -3.18
C ILE A 219 2.76 -4.59 -4.56
N LEU A 220 3.72 -3.75 -4.96
CA LEU A 220 4.59 -3.94 -6.12
C LEU A 220 5.87 -4.63 -5.69
N ALA A 221 6.36 -5.56 -6.51
CA ALA A 221 7.68 -6.17 -6.37
C ALA A 221 8.48 -6.05 -7.67
N SER A 222 9.81 -6.05 -7.60
CA SER A 222 10.65 -6.18 -8.79
C SER A 222 10.68 -7.62 -9.29
N GLU A 223 10.70 -7.84 -10.61
CA GLU A 223 10.94 -9.19 -11.17
C GLU A 223 12.25 -9.80 -10.63
N LYS A 224 13.23 -8.95 -10.32
CA LYS A 224 14.49 -9.36 -9.72
C LYS A 224 14.29 -10.04 -8.37
N VAL A 225 13.59 -9.39 -7.42
CA VAL A 225 13.36 -9.99 -6.09
C VAL A 225 12.51 -11.24 -6.18
N ILE A 226 11.54 -11.28 -7.09
CA ILE A 226 10.70 -12.48 -7.32
C ILE A 226 11.55 -13.67 -7.78
N SER A 227 12.51 -13.44 -8.69
CA SER A 227 13.34 -14.51 -9.24
C SER A 227 14.50 -14.92 -8.32
N GLU A 228 15.14 -13.95 -7.64
CA GLU A 228 16.33 -14.20 -6.82
C GLU A 228 16.00 -14.59 -5.37
N ASN A 229 14.89 -14.08 -4.82
CA ASN A 229 14.50 -14.33 -3.44
C ASN A 229 12.97 -14.41 -3.26
N PRO A 230 12.29 -15.42 -3.84
CA PRO A 230 10.82 -15.58 -3.73
C PRO A 230 10.36 -15.78 -2.27
N GLU A 231 11.22 -16.33 -1.41
CA GLU A 231 10.90 -16.51 0.02
C GLU A 231 10.79 -15.16 0.75
N LEU A 232 11.60 -14.17 0.39
CA LEU A 232 11.47 -12.81 0.91
C LEU A 232 10.13 -12.21 0.50
N VAL A 233 9.67 -12.45 -0.74
CA VAL A 233 8.36 -11.98 -1.21
C VAL A 233 7.24 -12.64 -0.39
N ARG A 234 7.28 -13.98 -0.18
CA ARG A 234 6.31 -14.70 0.66
C ARG A 234 6.30 -14.19 2.09
N ALA A 235 7.48 -13.98 2.68
CA ALA A 235 7.65 -13.49 4.03
C ALA A 235 7.06 -12.06 4.19
N PHE A 236 7.36 -11.17 3.26
CA PHE A 236 6.85 -9.80 3.24
C PHE A 236 5.31 -9.78 3.13
N ILE A 237 4.76 -10.48 2.13
CA ILE A 237 3.30 -10.55 1.91
C ILE A 237 2.61 -11.20 3.10
N GLY A 238 3.16 -12.29 3.65
CA GLY A 238 2.61 -12.96 4.83
C GLY A 238 2.55 -12.04 6.06
N ALA A 239 3.59 -11.24 6.31
CA ALA A 239 3.60 -10.26 7.39
C ALA A 239 2.56 -9.15 7.18
N PHE A 240 2.47 -8.61 5.97
CA PHE A 240 1.47 -7.61 5.60
C PHE A 240 0.03 -8.13 5.78
N ILE A 241 -0.28 -9.34 5.29
CA ILE A 241 -1.62 -9.93 5.39
C ILE A 241 -2.01 -10.19 6.84
N LYS A 242 -1.08 -10.57 7.72
CA LYS A 242 -1.34 -10.68 9.16
C LYS A 242 -1.73 -9.31 9.74
N GLY A 243 -0.98 -8.25 9.41
CA GLY A 243 -1.29 -6.90 9.86
C GLY A 243 -2.65 -6.41 9.35
N LEU A 244 -2.98 -6.70 8.08
CA LEU A 244 -4.28 -6.40 7.48
C LEU A 244 -5.41 -7.14 8.20
N SER A 245 -5.25 -8.44 8.43
CA SER A 245 -6.24 -9.27 9.10
C SER A 245 -6.48 -8.84 10.54
N ASP A 246 -5.42 -8.52 11.29
CA ASP A 246 -5.53 -8.02 12.66
C ASP A 246 -6.16 -6.64 12.73
N THR A 247 -5.87 -5.76 11.78
CA THR A 247 -6.51 -4.44 11.67
C THR A 247 -8.02 -4.58 11.49
N ILE A 248 -8.45 -5.48 10.60
CA ILE A 248 -9.86 -5.74 10.34
C ILE A 248 -10.54 -6.38 11.56
N ALA A 249 -9.87 -7.28 12.25
CA ALA A 249 -10.42 -8.00 13.40
C ALA A 249 -10.48 -7.15 14.67
N ASN A 250 -9.53 -6.23 14.87
CA ASN A 250 -9.35 -5.46 16.09
C ASN A 250 -9.10 -3.96 15.80
N PRO A 251 -10.09 -3.24 15.23
CA PRO A 251 -9.88 -1.86 14.75
C PRO A 251 -9.50 -0.87 15.84
N ASP A 252 -10.00 -1.02 17.08
CA ASP A 252 -9.64 -0.12 18.20
C ASP A 252 -8.18 -0.31 18.65
N GLU A 253 -7.67 -1.55 18.70
CA GLU A 253 -6.26 -1.83 18.98
C GLU A 253 -5.38 -1.29 17.86
N ALA A 254 -5.76 -1.55 16.60
CA ALA A 254 -5.07 -1.10 15.42
C ALA A 254 -5.00 0.43 15.32
N PHE A 255 -6.08 1.12 15.66
CA PHE A 255 -6.12 2.58 15.79
C PHE A 255 -5.11 3.10 16.81
N SER A 256 -5.09 2.48 18.00
CA SER A 256 -4.19 2.89 19.08
C SER A 256 -2.72 2.71 18.71
N MET A 257 -2.38 1.62 18.03
CA MET A 257 -1.03 1.38 17.49
C MET A 257 -0.66 2.43 16.45
N SER A 258 -1.54 2.71 15.49
CA SER A 258 -1.30 3.68 14.43
C SER A 258 -1.10 5.10 14.97
N ALA A 259 -1.84 5.48 16.00
CA ALA A 259 -1.70 6.78 16.66
C ALA A 259 -0.29 7.01 17.25
N SER A 260 0.42 5.95 17.62
CA SER A 260 1.80 6.02 18.14
C SER A 260 2.85 6.16 17.04
N VAL A 261 2.53 5.75 15.80
CA VAL A 261 3.45 5.73 14.65
C VAL A 261 3.32 6.98 13.79
N ILE A 262 2.09 7.50 13.64
CA ILE A 262 1.82 8.67 12.78
C ILE A 262 2.36 9.94 13.43
N PRO A 263 3.24 10.71 12.77
CA PRO A 263 3.76 11.96 13.29
C PRO A 263 2.62 12.97 13.57
N ASN A 264 2.72 13.67 14.71
CA ASN A 264 1.77 14.70 15.14
C ASN A 264 0.30 14.22 15.21
N PHE A 265 0.07 12.95 15.45
CA PHE A 265 -1.29 12.39 15.51
C PHE A 265 -2.18 13.10 16.54
N SER A 266 -1.60 13.57 17.64
CA SER A 266 -2.33 14.32 18.69
C SER A 266 -2.89 15.68 18.22
N GLU A 267 -2.46 16.20 17.08
CA GLU A 267 -2.97 17.42 16.47
C GLU A 267 -4.18 17.14 15.55
N LEU A 268 -4.43 15.88 15.23
CA LEU A 268 -5.54 15.43 14.41
C LEU A 268 -6.80 15.16 15.26
N ASP A 269 -7.98 15.31 14.66
CA ASP A 269 -9.23 14.90 15.28
C ASP A 269 -9.32 13.36 15.33
N ALA A 270 -9.24 12.79 16.53
CA ALA A 270 -9.19 11.35 16.73
C ALA A 270 -10.46 10.64 16.25
N ASP A 271 -11.65 11.26 16.42
CA ASP A 271 -12.93 10.68 15.97
C ASP A 271 -12.99 10.64 14.44
N VAL A 272 -12.49 11.69 13.79
CA VAL A 272 -12.36 11.74 12.32
C VAL A 272 -11.39 10.65 11.83
N GLN A 273 -10.21 10.52 12.46
CA GLN A 273 -9.25 9.48 12.08
C GLN A 273 -9.80 8.07 12.30
N LYS A 274 -10.58 7.87 13.36
CA LYS A 274 -11.26 6.60 13.61
C LYS A 274 -12.27 6.30 12.50
N GLN A 275 -13.07 7.27 12.08
CA GLN A 275 -14.03 7.11 10.99
C GLN A 275 -13.31 6.82 9.65
N VAL A 276 -12.15 7.46 9.38
CA VAL A 276 -11.31 7.18 8.21
C VAL A 276 -10.85 5.72 8.23
N LEU A 277 -10.35 5.23 9.37
CA LEU A 277 -9.91 3.84 9.51
C LEU A 277 -11.08 2.86 9.30
N GLU A 278 -12.21 3.06 9.97
CA GLU A 278 -13.38 2.19 9.87
C GLU A 278 -13.90 2.12 8.42
N THR A 279 -13.98 3.27 7.74
CA THR A 279 -14.38 3.31 6.33
C THR A 279 -13.36 2.64 5.40
N SER A 280 -12.07 2.77 5.70
CA SER A 280 -11.01 2.08 4.95
C SER A 280 -11.09 0.56 5.14
N ILE A 281 -11.35 0.10 6.36
CA ILE A 281 -11.54 -1.33 6.67
C ILE A 281 -12.65 -1.95 5.80
N GLU A 282 -13.77 -1.23 5.57
CA GLU A 282 -14.84 -1.74 4.71
C GLU A 282 -14.38 -1.95 3.25
N GLN A 283 -13.40 -1.17 2.79
CA GLN A 283 -12.83 -1.32 1.44
C GLN A 283 -11.75 -2.42 1.36
N TRP A 284 -11.21 -2.86 2.50
CA TRP A 284 -10.20 -3.93 2.57
C TRP A 284 -10.79 -5.31 2.82
N LYS A 285 -12.02 -5.39 3.39
CA LYS A 285 -12.68 -6.65 3.74
C LYS A 285 -12.89 -7.55 2.52
N THR A 286 -12.44 -8.80 2.64
CA THR A 286 -12.60 -9.84 1.64
C THR A 286 -12.45 -11.21 2.30
N GLU A 287 -12.96 -12.26 1.65
CA GLU A 287 -12.72 -13.65 2.06
C GLU A 287 -11.28 -14.12 1.76
N ARG A 288 -10.57 -13.44 0.87
CA ARG A 288 -9.21 -13.78 0.42
C ARG A 288 -8.29 -12.56 0.50
N PRO A 289 -7.80 -12.17 1.69
CA PRO A 289 -6.90 -11.03 1.84
C PRO A 289 -5.67 -11.17 0.95
N GLY A 290 -5.33 -10.09 0.25
CA GLY A 290 -4.20 -10.08 -0.69
C GLY A 290 -4.54 -10.50 -2.11
N TYR A 291 -5.64 -11.20 -2.33
CA TYR A 291 -6.00 -11.66 -3.67
C TYR A 291 -6.39 -10.50 -4.59
N SER A 292 -5.83 -10.50 -5.79
CA SER A 292 -6.15 -9.53 -6.84
C SER A 292 -7.03 -10.19 -7.91
N ASP A 293 -8.18 -9.56 -8.21
CA ASP A 293 -9.14 -10.06 -9.19
C ASP A 293 -8.62 -9.85 -10.62
N PRO A 294 -8.45 -10.92 -11.44
CA PRO A 294 -8.02 -10.79 -12.83
C PRO A 294 -8.92 -9.87 -13.67
N GLN A 295 -10.24 -9.85 -13.42
CA GLN A 295 -11.16 -9.00 -14.17
C GLN A 295 -10.87 -7.51 -13.94
N ALA A 296 -10.47 -7.12 -12.74
CA ALA A 296 -10.08 -5.74 -12.44
C ALA A 296 -8.84 -5.29 -13.24
N TRP A 297 -7.93 -6.22 -13.54
CA TRP A 297 -6.75 -5.97 -14.39
C TRP A 297 -7.12 -5.84 -15.87
N GLU A 298 -8.04 -6.68 -16.35
CA GLU A 298 -8.56 -6.56 -17.73
C GLU A 298 -9.25 -5.21 -17.92
N ASN A 299 -10.14 -4.83 -17.00
CA ASN A 299 -10.82 -3.53 -17.03
C ASN A 299 -9.79 -2.37 -16.98
N MET A 300 -8.79 -2.45 -16.09
CA MET A 300 -7.74 -1.42 -15.97
C MET A 300 -6.98 -1.27 -17.29
N ARG A 301 -6.56 -2.37 -17.92
CA ARG A 301 -5.89 -2.35 -19.21
C ARG A 301 -6.77 -1.66 -20.28
N ASP A 302 -8.04 -2.06 -20.36
CA ASP A 302 -8.96 -1.56 -21.38
C ASP A 302 -9.25 -0.06 -21.20
N VAL A 303 -9.40 0.38 -19.96
CA VAL A 303 -9.55 1.81 -19.61
C VAL A 303 -8.28 2.59 -19.98
N LEU A 304 -7.08 2.09 -19.64
CA LEU A 304 -5.82 2.76 -19.98
C LEU A 304 -5.59 2.82 -21.50
N LEU A 305 -5.96 1.77 -22.25
CA LEU A 305 -5.94 1.77 -23.70
C LEU A 305 -6.93 2.79 -24.28
N GLY A 306 -8.18 2.78 -23.82
CA GLY A 306 -9.23 3.71 -24.25
C GLY A 306 -8.89 5.17 -23.99
N MET A 307 -8.19 5.45 -22.89
CA MET A 307 -7.68 6.77 -22.54
C MET A 307 -6.37 7.16 -23.28
N GLY A 308 -5.77 6.24 -24.04
CA GLY A 308 -4.50 6.47 -24.73
C GLY A 308 -3.30 6.60 -23.81
N LEU A 309 -3.39 6.12 -22.55
CA LEU A 309 -2.29 6.13 -21.58
C LEU A 309 -1.31 4.98 -21.80
N ILE A 310 -1.76 3.91 -22.42
CA ILE A 310 -0.91 2.86 -23.00
C ILE A 310 -1.26 2.69 -24.48
N SER A 311 -0.29 2.24 -25.29
CA SER A 311 -0.43 2.23 -26.76
C SER A 311 -0.65 0.83 -27.35
N ALA A 312 -0.54 -0.22 -26.54
CA ALA A 312 -0.70 -1.61 -26.98
C ALA A 312 -1.24 -2.46 -25.84
N GLU A 313 -1.91 -3.56 -26.24
CA GLU A 313 -2.24 -4.63 -25.30
C GLU A 313 -0.96 -5.21 -24.66
N MET A 314 -1.05 -5.59 -23.40
CA MET A 314 0.04 -6.20 -22.67
C MET A 314 -0.37 -7.54 -22.07
N ASP A 315 0.61 -8.38 -21.83
CA ASP A 315 0.45 -9.65 -21.15
C ASP A 315 0.23 -9.42 -19.64
N LEU A 316 -1.02 -9.49 -19.21
CA LEU A 316 -1.41 -9.30 -17.81
C LEU A 316 -0.82 -10.36 -16.87
N ASN A 317 -0.44 -11.56 -17.38
CA ASN A 317 0.23 -12.58 -16.58
C ASN A 317 1.62 -12.12 -16.09
N LYS A 318 2.18 -11.08 -16.70
CA LYS A 318 3.42 -10.45 -16.24
C LYS A 318 3.17 -9.23 -15.35
N ALA A 319 1.96 -8.69 -15.33
CA ALA A 319 1.63 -7.50 -14.56
C ALA A 319 1.31 -7.80 -13.10
N PHE A 320 0.63 -8.92 -12.84
CA PHE A 320 0.27 -9.31 -11.49
C PHE A 320 0.35 -10.83 -11.29
N THR A 321 0.45 -11.24 -10.03
CA THR A 321 0.37 -12.65 -9.63
C THR A 321 -0.26 -12.79 -8.24
N ASN A 322 -1.00 -13.88 -8.04
CA ASN A 322 -1.53 -14.28 -6.74
C ASN A 322 -0.71 -15.43 -6.10
N GLU A 323 0.46 -15.77 -6.65
CA GLU A 323 1.27 -16.91 -6.22
C GLU A 323 1.79 -16.78 -4.78
N PHE A 324 1.97 -15.56 -4.30
CA PHE A 324 2.56 -15.28 -2.98
C PHE A 324 1.52 -15.09 -1.88
N ILE A 325 0.22 -15.20 -2.20
CA ILE A 325 -0.87 -15.10 -1.24
C ILE A 325 -0.96 -16.39 -0.43
N PRO A 326 -1.00 -16.34 0.92
CA PRO A 326 -1.07 -17.49 1.80
C PRO A 326 -2.29 -18.39 1.60
#